data_c930de0cae955355bfe8cafbbd36e518
#
_entry.id   c930de0cae955355bfe8cafbbd36e518
#
_cell.length_a   1.000
_cell.length_b   1.000
_cell.length_c   1.000
_cell.angle_alpha   90.00
_cell.angle_beta   90.00
_cell.angle_gamma   90.00
#
_symmetry.space_group_name_H-M   'P 1'
#
loop_
_entity.id
_entity.type
_entity.pdbx_description
1 polymer ?
#
loop_
_entity_poly.entity_id
_entity_poly.type
_entity_poly.pdbx_seq_one_letter_code
_entity_poly.pdbx_strand_id
1 'polypeptide(L)'
;MLRLLAFLFVVFFFAESAFAQLERERVEEDRDVELTFMAPRNINLYTVHHLSGGELHYSIMHTFGEVTGGARNLWGIDQGANVRFSFEYGITDHFSIVTGRSSMDKVIDLGTRFSLLRQTVSGSMPVSVSVVPLVGVNSSSLDFLDEPYSFNERLNYSVSLPIARKFSDNLSLQISPIAAHFNRVGPEINIANSTKNSYITAAFSGRYKVTQITALSWQYIPSFDNEVNNPSNLAFGIDIETGGHVFQMFFTTSQALHEPYLAASDNGRFLDREFRFGFNINRLFGIR
;
A
#
# COMPACT_ATOMS: atom_id res chain seq x y z
N MET A 1 8.46 -17.37 21.76
CA MET A 1 8.20 -18.00 20.47
C MET A 1 8.22 -16.99 19.31
N LEU A 2 7.57 -15.83 19.41
CA LEU A 2 7.49 -14.84 18.31
C LEU A 2 8.85 -14.31 17.85
N ARG A 3 9.82 -14.08 18.79
CA ARG A 3 11.17 -13.60 18.47
C ARG A 3 12.03 -14.62 17.71
N LEU A 4 11.75 -15.93 17.87
CA LEU A 4 12.47 -16.99 17.17
C LEU A 4 11.96 -17.16 15.72
N LEU A 5 10.66 -16.92 15.49
CA LEU A 5 10.04 -16.94 14.17
C LEU A 5 10.51 -15.77 13.30
N ALA A 6 10.66 -14.56 13.89
CA ALA A 6 11.17 -13.40 13.17
C ALA A 6 12.64 -13.59 12.75
N PHE A 7 13.46 -14.25 13.60
CA PHE A 7 14.85 -14.53 13.29
C PHE A 7 14.99 -15.61 12.19
N LEU A 8 14.15 -16.65 12.22
CA LEU A 8 14.09 -17.67 11.19
C LEU A 8 13.63 -17.12 9.83
N PHE A 9 12.73 -16.13 9.82
CA PHE A 9 12.25 -15.51 8.58
C PHE A 9 13.35 -14.68 7.91
N VAL A 10 14.17 -13.97 8.68
CA VAL A 10 15.32 -13.19 8.17
C VAL A 10 16.42 -14.11 7.65
N VAL A 11 16.70 -15.24 8.32
CA VAL A 11 17.74 -16.19 7.91
C VAL A 11 17.36 -16.92 6.60
N PHE A 12 16.07 -17.16 6.34
CA PHE A 12 15.64 -17.81 5.10
C PHE A 12 15.84 -16.94 3.84
N PHE A 13 15.90 -15.60 3.99
CA PHE A 13 16.14 -14.68 2.88
C PHE A 13 17.59 -14.68 2.37
N PHE A 14 18.56 -15.16 3.16
CA PHE A 14 19.99 -15.07 2.86
C PHE A 14 20.67 -16.41 2.53
N ALA A 15 19.96 -17.54 2.55
CA ALA A 15 20.56 -18.87 2.52
C ALA A 15 20.92 -19.44 1.13
N GLU A 16 20.63 -18.75 0.01
CA GLU A 16 20.86 -19.30 -1.34
C GLU A 16 22.10 -18.77 -2.10
N SER A 17 23.03 -18.09 -1.43
CA SER A 17 24.11 -17.38 -2.15
C SER A 17 25.49 -18.08 -2.11
N ALA A 18 25.58 -19.38 -1.84
CA ALA A 18 26.87 -20.06 -1.61
C ALA A 18 27.27 -21.12 -2.64
N PHE A 19 26.96 -20.94 -3.92
CA PHE A 19 27.57 -21.71 -4.99
C PHE A 19 27.95 -20.82 -6.17
N ALA A 20 29.11 -20.15 -6.07
CA ALA A 20 29.75 -19.49 -7.20
C ALA A 20 30.68 -20.47 -7.92
N GLN A 21 30.24 -21.07 -9.01
CA GLN A 21 31.16 -21.62 -10.02
C GLN A 21 31.46 -20.52 -11.05
N LEU A 22 32.72 -20.24 -11.24
CA LEU A 22 33.22 -19.30 -12.26
C LEU A 22 33.10 -19.95 -13.65
N GLU A 23 31.95 -19.91 -14.27
CA GLU A 23 31.81 -20.04 -15.71
C GLU A 23 31.90 -18.63 -16.33
N ARG A 24 32.83 -18.50 -17.30
CA ARG A 24 32.91 -17.28 -18.12
C ARG A 24 31.78 -17.29 -19.13
N GLU A 25 30.59 -17.00 -18.68
CA GLU A 25 29.50 -16.62 -19.59
C GLU A 25 29.65 -15.15 -20.03
N ARG A 26 29.30 -14.89 -21.29
CA ARG A 26 29.14 -13.51 -21.76
C ARG A 26 28.30 -12.78 -20.74
N VAL A 27 28.80 -11.68 -20.21
CA VAL A 27 28.03 -10.76 -19.37
C VAL A 27 26.93 -10.20 -20.26
N GLU A 28 25.79 -10.89 -20.34
CA GLU A 28 24.55 -10.24 -20.71
C GLU A 28 24.32 -9.19 -19.61
N GLU A 29 24.07 -7.96 -20.03
CA GLU A 29 23.74 -6.89 -19.11
C GLU A 29 22.63 -7.39 -18.17
N ASP A 30 22.89 -7.36 -16.87
CA ASP A 30 21.98 -7.91 -15.87
C ASP A 30 20.72 -7.07 -15.85
N ARG A 31 19.61 -7.64 -16.29
CA ARG A 31 18.36 -6.93 -16.45
C ARG A 31 17.56 -6.92 -15.15
N ASP A 32 16.86 -5.81 -14.89
CA ASP A 32 15.90 -5.72 -13.80
C ASP A 32 14.76 -6.73 -13.98
N VAL A 33 14.27 -7.27 -12.87
CA VAL A 33 13.08 -8.12 -12.85
C VAL A 33 11.85 -7.26 -13.05
N GLU A 34 11.11 -7.53 -14.11
CA GLU A 34 9.89 -6.82 -14.45
C GLU A 34 8.65 -7.45 -13.79
N LEU A 35 7.57 -6.65 -13.69
CA LEU A 35 6.25 -7.10 -13.27
C LEU A 35 6.24 -7.83 -11.91
N THR A 36 7.03 -7.35 -10.94
CA THR A 36 6.91 -7.82 -9.55
C THR A 36 5.48 -7.62 -9.05
N PHE A 37 4.85 -6.48 -9.38
CA PHE A 37 3.42 -6.21 -9.19
C PHE A 37 2.83 -5.68 -10.50
N MET A 38 1.47 -5.73 -10.64
CA MET A 38 0.78 -5.26 -11.84
C MET A 38 0.62 -3.72 -11.87
N ALA A 39 0.67 -3.08 -10.70
CA ALA A 39 0.48 -1.64 -10.55
C ALA A 39 1.40 -1.07 -9.46
N PRO A 40 1.59 0.26 -9.42
CA PRO A 40 2.28 0.94 -8.33
C PRO A 40 1.67 0.70 -6.94
N ARG A 41 0.46 0.14 -6.88
CA ARG A 41 -0.20 -0.28 -5.64
C ARG A 41 -0.66 -1.72 -5.72
N ASN A 42 -0.47 -2.46 -4.60
CA ASN A 42 -1.08 -3.77 -4.37
C ASN A 42 -2.20 -3.58 -3.35
N ILE A 43 -3.45 -3.64 -3.81
CA ILE A 43 -4.64 -3.19 -3.08
C ILE A 43 -4.42 -1.72 -2.65
N ASN A 44 -4.10 -1.44 -1.38
CA ASN A 44 -3.95 -0.08 -0.87
C ASN A 44 -2.48 0.33 -0.57
N LEU A 45 -1.54 -0.64 -0.57
CA LEU A 45 -0.13 -0.42 -0.26
C LEU A 45 0.69 -0.02 -1.49
N TYR A 46 1.64 0.89 -1.33
CA TYR A 46 2.64 1.13 -2.35
C TYR A 46 3.51 -0.12 -2.55
N THR A 47 3.88 -0.37 -3.82
CA THR A 47 4.74 -1.50 -4.19
C THR A 47 6.10 -0.99 -4.64
N VAL A 48 7.02 -1.92 -4.91
CA VAL A 48 8.31 -1.60 -5.56
C VAL A 48 8.17 -1.33 -7.06
N HIS A 49 6.98 -1.50 -7.66
CA HIS A 49 6.74 -1.18 -9.06
C HIS A 49 6.83 0.32 -9.26
N HIS A 50 7.88 0.78 -9.94
CA HIS A 50 8.20 2.19 -10.17
C HIS A 50 7.82 2.58 -11.60
N LEU A 51 7.44 3.85 -11.81
CA LEU A 51 7.19 4.41 -13.13
C LEU A 51 8.49 4.72 -13.84
N SER A 52 8.51 4.56 -15.15
CA SER A 52 9.59 5.08 -15.98
C SER A 52 9.49 6.60 -16.13
N GLY A 53 10.61 7.24 -16.48
CA GLY A 53 10.60 8.67 -16.75
C GLY A 53 9.64 9.05 -17.89
N GLY A 54 8.75 10.01 -17.63
CA GLY A 54 7.69 10.42 -18.57
C GLY A 54 6.41 9.58 -18.52
N GLU A 55 6.28 8.65 -17.57
CA GLU A 55 5.02 7.95 -17.34
C GLU A 55 4.16 8.65 -16.29
N LEU A 56 2.86 8.68 -16.53
CA LEU A 56 1.83 9.11 -15.59
C LEU A 56 0.95 7.95 -15.19
N HIS A 57 0.86 7.66 -13.92
CA HIS A 57 -0.11 6.74 -13.33
C HIS A 57 -1.25 7.52 -12.71
N TYR A 58 -2.48 7.11 -13.03
CA TYR A 58 -3.71 7.59 -12.41
C TYR A 58 -4.41 6.43 -11.70
N SER A 59 -4.89 6.67 -10.50
CA SER A 59 -5.64 5.68 -9.73
C SER A 59 -6.91 6.26 -9.13
N ILE A 60 -8.02 5.53 -9.29
CA ILE A 60 -9.28 5.75 -8.58
C ILE A 60 -9.46 4.57 -7.64
N MET A 61 -9.60 4.84 -6.35
CA MET A 61 -9.71 3.82 -5.31
C MET A 61 -10.99 4.04 -4.52
N HIS A 62 -11.71 2.94 -4.22
CA HIS A 62 -12.97 2.96 -3.46
C HIS A 62 -12.98 1.88 -2.40
N THR A 63 -13.47 2.22 -1.20
CA THR A 63 -13.87 1.25 -0.17
C THR A 63 -15.26 1.64 0.33
N PHE A 64 -16.20 0.72 0.25
CA PHE A 64 -17.59 0.95 0.66
C PHE A 64 -17.79 0.73 2.17
N GLY A 65 -19.04 0.79 2.61
CA GLY A 65 -19.43 0.43 3.97
C GLY A 65 -19.28 -1.06 4.26
N GLU A 66 -19.58 -1.46 5.49
CA GLU A 66 -19.49 -2.84 5.92
C GLU A 66 -20.59 -3.72 5.35
N VAL A 67 -20.23 -4.96 5.02
CA VAL A 67 -21.19 -5.94 4.49
C VAL A 67 -22.18 -6.46 5.53
N THR A 68 -21.96 -6.18 6.83
CA THR A 68 -22.79 -6.61 7.97
C THR A 68 -24.25 -6.20 7.86
N GLY A 69 -24.54 -5.08 7.17
CA GLY A 69 -25.93 -4.63 6.88
C GLY A 69 -26.71 -5.54 5.93
N GLY A 70 -26.06 -6.52 5.31
CA GLY A 70 -26.66 -7.50 4.40
C GLY A 70 -27.38 -6.83 3.21
N ALA A 71 -28.37 -7.53 2.67
CA ALA A 71 -29.13 -7.08 1.49
C ALA A 71 -29.86 -5.75 1.72
N ARG A 72 -30.21 -5.42 2.96
CA ARG A 72 -30.89 -4.16 3.28
C ARG A 72 -30.05 -2.91 2.91
N ASN A 73 -28.72 -3.03 3.02
CA ASN A 73 -27.76 -1.96 2.74
C ASN A 73 -26.91 -2.33 1.51
N LEU A 74 -27.43 -3.19 0.61
CA LEU A 74 -26.68 -3.71 -0.56
C LEU A 74 -25.27 -4.16 -0.18
N TRP A 75 -25.15 -4.86 0.97
CA TRP A 75 -23.85 -5.31 1.53
C TRP A 75 -22.82 -4.17 1.66
N GLY A 76 -23.27 -3.00 2.12
CA GLY A 76 -22.44 -1.83 2.37
C GLY A 76 -22.28 -0.86 1.19
N ILE A 77 -22.72 -1.24 -0.02
CA ILE A 77 -22.51 -0.40 -1.22
C ILE A 77 -23.26 0.93 -1.13
N ASP A 78 -24.42 0.98 -0.49
CA ASP A 78 -25.24 2.19 -0.34
C ASP A 78 -24.95 2.99 0.97
N GLN A 79 -23.99 2.54 1.77
CA GLN A 79 -23.59 3.23 3.01
C GLN A 79 -22.55 4.35 2.79
N GLY A 80 -22.31 4.73 1.55
CA GLY A 80 -21.25 5.66 1.19
C GLY A 80 -19.90 4.97 0.99
N ALA A 81 -18.95 5.71 0.46
CA ALA A 81 -17.62 5.17 0.18
C ALA A 81 -16.54 6.15 0.58
N ASN A 82 -15.41 5.63 1.07
CA ASN A 82 -14.17 6.38 1.03
C ASN A 82 -13.61 6.26 -0.40
N VAL A 83 -13.34 7.39 -1.01
CA VAL A 83 -12.84 7.51 -2.38
C VAL A 83 -11.48 8.21 -2.36
N ARG A 84 -10.53 7.68 -3.12
CA ARG A 84 -9.24 8.33 -3.31
C ARG A 84 -8.92 8.43 -4.79
N PHE A 85 -8.53 9.63 -5.20
CA PHE A 85 -7.89 9.89 -6.47
C PHE A 85 -6.40 10.11 -6.24
N SER A 86 -5.54 9.49 -7.02
CA SER A 86 -4.11 9.76 -6.96
C SER A 86 -3.47 9.77 -8.33
N PHE A 87 -2.43 10.60 -8.45
CA PHE A 87 -1.59 10.75 -9.61
C PHE A 87 -0.15 10.53 -9.19
N GLU A 88 0.60 9.82 -10.00
CA GLU A 88 2.04 9.65 -9.84
C GLU A 88 2.70 9.89 -11.19
N TYR A 89 3.73 10.74 -11.23
CA TYR A 89 4.49 11.06 -12.42
C TYR A 89 5.95 10.66 -12.24
N GLY A 90 6.45 9.82 -13.15
CA GLY A 90 7.84 9.42 -13.21
C GLY A 90 8.70 10.56 -13.78
N ILE A 91 9.55 11.14 -12.95
CA ILE A 91 10.55 12.14 -13.38
C ILE A 91 11.73 11.42 -14.03
N THR A 92 12.17 10.33 -13.42
CA THR A 92 13.19 9.40 -13.93
C THR A 92 12.73 7.97 -13.64
N ASP A 93 13.46 6.98 -14.14
CA ASP A 93 13.18 5.56 -13.84
C ASP A 93 13.35 5.21 -12.36
N HIS A 94 13.93 6.08 -11.54
CA HIS A 94 14.19 5.87 -10.12
C HIS A 94 13.47 6.85 -9.20
N PHE A 95 12.83 7.87 -9.76
CA PHE A 95 12.20 8.94 -8.98
C PHE A 95 10.88 9.36 -9.57
N SER A 96 9.82 9.38 -8.75
CA SER A 96 8.51 9.91 -9.09
C SER A 96 7.95 10.83 -8.00
N ILE A 97 7.02 11.69 -8.41
CA ILE A 97 6.22 12.53 -7.53
C ILE A 97 4.82 11.96 -7.50
N VAL A 98 4.24 11.86 -6.32
CA VAL A 98 2.87 11.37 -6.12
C VAL A 98 2.04 12.40 -5.38
N THR A 99 0.78 12.55 -5.79
CA THR A 99 -0.21 13.38 -5.11
C THR A 99 -1.56 12.67 -5.10
N GLY A 100 -2.40 13.01 -4.16
CA GLY A 100 -3.73 12.43 -4.09
C GLY A 100 -4.68 13.18 -3.18
N ARG A 101 -5.95 12.76 -3.24
CA ARG A 101 -7.01 13.25 -2.37
C ARG A 101 -7.92 12.11 -1.96
N SER A 102 -8.06 11.92 -0.65
CA SER A 102 -9.03 11.01 -0.04
C SER A 102 -10.28 11.75 0.41
N SER A 103 -11.45 11.09 0.35
CA SER A 103 -12.67 11.64 0.98
C SER A 103 -12.63 11.51 2.50
N MET A 104 -11.97 10.49 3.06
CA MET A 104 -11.70 10.37 4.49
C MET A 104 -10.84 11.55 4.94
N ASP A 105 -11.36 12.32 5.92
CA ASP A 105 -10.77 13.57 6.44
C ASP A 105 -10.40 14.59 5.34
N LYS A 106 -10.90 14.38 4.11
CA LYS A 106 -10.61 15.21 2.91
C LYS A 106 -9.12 15.47 2.74
N VAL A 107 -8.28 14.48 3.06
CA VAL A 107 -6.82 14.62 3.01
C VAL A 107 -6.35 14.84 1.58
N ILE A 108 -5.58 15.90 1.39
CA ILE A 108 -4.78 16.16 0.20
C ILE A 108 -3.34 15.85 0.56
N ASP A 109 -2.66 15.07 -0.24
CA ASP A 109 -1.28 14.65 0.04
C ASP A 109 -0.35 14.88 -1.14
N LEU A 110 0.92 15.05 -0.80
CA LEU A 110 2.04 15.13 -1.72
C LEU A 110 3.16 14.22 -1.19
N GLY A 111 3.83 13.54 -2.08
CA GLY A 111 4.96 12.71 -1.74
C GLY A 111 5.87 12.43 -2.91
N THR A 112 6.87 11.63 -2.63
CA THR A 112 7.84 11.17 -3.62
C THR A 112 8.05 9.68 -3.47
N ARG A 113 8.53 9.03 -4.52
CA ARG A 113 8.97 7.64 -4.47
C ARG A 113 10.36 7.54 -5.07
N PHE A 114 11.22 6.80 -4.38
CA PHE A 114 12.57 6.52 -4.82
C PHE A 114 12.75 5.01 -4.94
N SER A 115 13.18 4.53 -6.10
CA SER A 115 13.64 3.16 -6.31
C SER A 115 15.10 3.09 -5.90
N LEU A 116 15.38 2.46 -4.75
CA LEU A 116 16.73 2.37 -4.18
C LEU A 116 17.51 1.17 -4.74
N LEU A 117 16.83 0.02 -4.82
CA LEU A 117 17.39 -1.23 -5.34
C LEU A 117 16.35 -1.88 -6.25
N ARG A 118 16.81 -2.56 -7.29
CA ARG A 118 15.98 -3.36 -8.20
C ARG A 118 16.49 -4.78 -8.24
N GLN A 119 15.60 -5.73 -8.05
CA GLN A 119 15.91 -7.16 -8.20
C GLN A 119 16.34 -7.42 -9.64
N THR A 120 17.41 -8.18 -9.81
CA THR A 120 17.93 -8.54 -11.14
C THR A 120 17.62 -9.99 -11.49
N VAL A 121 17.58 -10.27 -12.79
CA VAL A 121 17.30 -11.62 -13.33
C VAL A 121 18.42 -12.60 -12.96
N SER A 122 19.68 -12.15 -12.91
CA SER A 122 20.80 -12.97 -12.48
C SER A 122 20.77 -13.34 -10.98
N GLY A 123 20.01 -12.55 -10.18
CA GLY A 123 20.00 -12.66 -8.72
C GLY A 123 21.17 -11.95 -8.03
N SER A 124 22.00 -11.19 -8.76
CA SER A 124 23.06 -10.34 -8.17
C SER A 124 22.48 -9.33 -7.18
N MET A 125 21.29 -8.80 -7.48
CA MET A 125 20.45 -8.07 -6.55
C MET A 125 19.21 -8.92 -6.26
N PRO A 126 19.05 -9.48 -5.04
CA PRO A 126 18.00 -10.46 -4.75
C PRO A 126 16.63 -9.85 -4.47
N VAL A 127 16.54 -8.54 -4.21
CA VAL A 127 15.31 -7.83 -3.82
C VAL A 127 15.21 -6.47 -4.48
N SER A 128 13.99 -5.96 -4.62
CA SER A 128 13.74 -4.55 -4.93
C SER A 128 13.40 -3.79 -3.65
N VAL A 129 13.86 -2.55 -3.52
CA VAL A 129 13.61 -1.68 -2.38
C VAL A 129 13.23 -0.29 -2.87
N SER A 130 12.18 0.26 -2.30
CA SER A 130 11.75 1.64 -2.55
C SER A 130 11.54 2.38 -1.23
N VAL A 131 11.54 3.71 -1.26
CA VAL A 131 11.13 4.54 -0.12
C VAL A 131 10.09 5.55 -0.59
N VAL A 132 9.04 5.73 0.23
CA VAL A 132 7.87 6.55 -0.09
C VAL A 132 7.55 7.49 1.08
N PRO A 133 8.17 8.67 1.15
CA PRO A 133 7.77 9.73 2.08
C PRO A 133 6.55 10.47 1.55
N LEU A 134 5.59 10.76 2.43
CA LEU A 134 4.35 11.48 2.16
C LEU A 134 4.09 12.54 3.23
N VAL A 135 3.52 13.65 2.81
CA VAL A 135 2.90 14.65 3.68
C VAL A 135 1.45 14.85 3.26
N GLY A 136 0.53 14.83 4.20
CA GLY A 136 -0.90 15.06 3.99
C GLY A 136 -1.41 16.24 4.81
N VAL A 137 -2.45 16.89 4.29
CA VAL A 137 -3.17 17.96 4.96
C VAL A 137 -4.64 17.54 5.08
N ASN A 138 -5.16 17.44 6.29
CA ASN A 138 -6.60 17.32 6.54
C ASN A 138 -7.28 18.64 6.14
N SER A 139 -8.04 18.62 5.05
CA SER A 139 -8.78 19.78 4.53
C SER A 139 -10.27 19.76 4.90
N SER A 140 -10.69 18.92 5.87
CA SER A 140 -12.06 18.93 6.37
C SER A 140 -12.40 20.30 6.98
N SER A 141 -13.69 20.70 6.86
CA SER A 141 -14.20 21.77 7.72
C SER A 141 -14.32 21.25 9.14
N LEU A 142 -13.65 21.92 10.06
CA LEU A 142 -13.65 21.66 11.49
C LEU A 142 -14.26 22.85 12.26
N ASP A 143 -15.14 23.61 11.59
CA ASP A 143 -15.76 24.84 12.11
C ASP A 143 -16.72 24.57 13.28
N PHE A 144 -17.06 23.30 13.51
CA PHE A 144 -17.85 22.86 14.66
C PHE A 144 -17.05 22.72 15.96
N LEU A 145 -15.72 22.82 15.88
CA LEU A 145 -14.86 22.79 17.06
C LEU A 145 -14.74 24.19 17.68
N ASP A 146 -14.74 24.25 19.01
CA ASP A 146 -14.54 25.49 19.76
C ASP A 146 -13.18 26.13 19.45
N GLU A 147 -12.16 25.29 19.20
CA GLU A 147 -10.82 25.71 18.81
C GLU A 147 -10.48 25.17 17.42
N PRO A 148 -10.51 26.02 16.36
CA PRO A 148 -10.16 25.63 15.02
C PRO A 148 -8.68 25.15 14.92
N TYR A 149 -8.44 24.12 14.12
CA TYR A 149 -7.09 23.65 13.87
C TYR A 149 -6.27 24.67 13.08
N SER A 150 -5.09 24.99 13.55
CA SER A 150 -4.08 25.69 12.76
C SER A 150 -3.64 24.82 11.58
N PHE A 151 -3.01 25.43 10.57
CA PHE A 151 -2.51 24.68 9.41
C PHE A 151 -1.55 23.56 9.82
N ASN A 152 -0.66 23.84 10.77
CA ASN A 152 0.31 22.86 11.26
C ASN A 152 -0.36 21.64 11.92
N GLU A 153 -1.44 21.85 12.68
CA GLU A 153 -2.20 20.76 13.32
C GLU A 153 -2.93 19.86 12.34
N ARG A 154 -3.19 20.33 11.12
CA ARG A 154 -3.84 19.56 10.04
C ARG A 154 -2.89 18.62 9.30
N LEU A 155 -1.59 18.69 9.58
CA LEU A 155 -0.59 17.90 8.88
C LEU A 155 -0.49 16.48 9.44
N ASN A 156 -0.32 15.54 8.52
CA ASN A 156 0.11 14.17 8.80
C ASN A 156 1.27 13.78 7.88
N TYR A 157 2.06 12.84 8.33
CA TYR A 157 3.25 12.38 7.62
C TYR A 157 3.30 10.87 7.61
N SER A 158 3.90 10.30 6.59
CA SER A 158 4.32 8.91 6.64
C SER A 158 5.58 8.67 5.82
N VAL A 159 6.25 7.61 6.17
CA VAL A 159 7.27 7.00 5.33
C VAL A 159 7.05 5.50 5.30
N SER A 160 7.02 4.93 4.11
CA SER A 160 7.03 3.48 3.92
C SER A 160 8.27 3.03 3.16
N LEU A 161 8.70 1.81 3.44
CA LEU A 161 9.86 1.17 2.83
C LEU A 161 9.44 -0.18 2.21
N PRO A 162 8.81 -0.19 1.03
CA PRO A 162 8.51 -1.43 0.32
C PRO A 162 9.80 -2.20 -0.02
N ILE A 163 9.88 -3.45 0.43
CA ILE A 163 10.95 -4.41 0.15
C ILE A 163 10.27 -5.64 -0.45
N ALA A 164 10.54 -5.94 -1.71
CA ALA A 164 9.86 -7.01 -2.42
C ALA A 164 10.82 -7.93 -3.16
N ARG A 165 10.36 -9.17 -3.33
CA ARG A 165 11.01 -10.16 -4.19
C ARG A 165 9.97 -10.87 -5.05
N LYS A 166 10.25 -10.99 -6.33
CA LYS A 166 9.60 -11.92 -7.24
C LYS A 166 10.31 -13.25 -7.13
N PHE A 167 9.68 -14.23 -6.48
CA PHE A 167 10.24 -15.55 -6.21
C PHE A 167 10.12 -16.49 -7.41
N SER A 168 9.10 -16.26 -8.24
CA SER A 168 8.88 -16.98 -9.49
C SER A 168 8.08 -16.10 -10.45
N ASP A 169 7.80 -16.58 -11.65
CA ASP A 169 6.93 -15.86 -12.61
C ASP A 169 5.53 -15.61 -12.06
N ASN A 170 5.10 -16.40 -11.09
CA ASN A 170 3.78 -16.29 -10.52
C ASN A 170 3.74 -15.63 -9.14
N LEU A 171 4.77 -15.79 -8.29
CA LEU A 171 4.72 -15.37 -6.88
C LEU A 171 5.65 -14.18 -6.63
N SER A 172 5.06 -13.10 -6.12
CA SER A 172 5.76 -11.96 -5.56
C SER A 172 5.30 -11.68 -4.13
N LEU A 173 6.23 -11.41 -3.23
CA LEU A 173 5.98 -11.05 -1.84
C LEU A 173 6.64 -9.72 -1.51
N GLN A 174 6.04 -8.98 -0.61
CA GLN A 174 6.52 -7.68 -0.13
C GLN A 174 6.31 -7.54 1.37
N ILE A 175 7.28 -6.95 2.04
CA ILE A 175 7.16 -6.37 3.37
C ILE A 175 7.39 -4.87 3.28
N SER A 176 6.58 -4.09 3.98
CA SER A 176 6.68 -2.63 3.99
C SER A 176 6.61 -2.13 5.44
N PRO A 177 7.74 -1.87 6.11
CA PRO A 177 7.74 -1.03 7.30
C PRO A 177 7.10 0.32 6.98
N ILE A 178 6.21 0.77 7.87
CA ILE A 178 5.48 2.04 7.75
C ILE A 178 5.56 2.77 9.08
N ALA A 179 6.00 4.03 9.04
CA ALA A 179 5.87 4.97 10.13
C ALA A 179 4.92 6.10 9.72
N ALA A 180 3.97 6.44 10.58
CA ALA A 180 3.02 7.53 10.36
C ALA A 180 2.94 8.42 11.60
N HIS A 181 2.69 9.72 11.38
CA HIS A 181 2.54 10.72 12.43
C HIS A 181 1.45 11.71 12.07
N PHE A 182 0.61 12.05 13.04
CA PHE A 182 -0.43 13.07 12.95
C PHE A 182 -0.09 14.19 13.95
N ASN A 183 0.02 15.43 13.49
CA ASN A 183 0.37 16.54 14.37
C ASN A 183 -0.68 16.79 15.45
N ARG A 184 -1.96 16.59 15.11
CA ARG A 184 -3.06 16.60 16.06
C ARG A 184 -3.94 15.37 15.85
N VAL A 185 -4.43 14.83 16.95
CA VAL A 185 -5.37 13.71 17.01
C VAL A 185 -6.54 14.08 17.90
N GLY A 186 -7.70 13.49 17.61
CA GLY A 186 -8.94 13.72 18.34
C GLY A 186 -10.04 12.83 17.77
N PRO A 187 -11.23 12.81 18.38
CA PRO A 187 -12.35 11.99 17.92
C PRO A 187 -12.88 12.40 16.53
N GLU A 188 -12.50 13.59 16.06
CA GLU A 188 -12.85 14.13 14.75
C GLU A 188 -11.95 13.64 13.61
N ILE A 189 -10.85 12.93 13.92
CA ILE A 189 -9.95 12.32 12.95
C ILE A 189 -10.25 10.83 12.84
N ASN A 190 -10.33 10.31 11.62
CA ASN A 190 -10.69 8.91 11.37
C ASN A 190 -9.51 7.93 11.62
N ILE A 191 -9.02 7.90 12.86
CA ILE A 191 -7.99 6.98 13.34
C ILE A 191 -8.50 6.21 14.56
N ALA A 192 -7.95 5.01 14.82
CA ALA A 192 -8.43 4.11 15.86
C ALA A 192 -8.20 4.64 17.29
N ASN A 193 -7.11 5.36 17.52
CA ASN A 193 -6.75 5.89 18.82
C ASN A 193 -6.60 7.42 18.77
N SER A 194 -7.56 8.13 19.35
CA SER A 194 -7.61 9.59 19.36
C SER A 194 -6.62 10.27 20.33
N THR A 195 -5.76 9.50 20.98
CA THR A 195 -4.74 10.01 21.91
C THR A 195 -3.31 9.78 21.44
N LYS A 196 -3.12 9.01 20.35
CA LYS A 196 -1.81 8.58 19.86
C LYS A 196 -1.48 9.24 18.52
N ASN A 197 -0.39 10.00 18.49
CA ASN A 197 0.05 10.74 17.31
C ASN A 197 0.89 9.91 16.33
N SER A 198 1.61 8.89 16.79
CA SER A 198 2.59 8.16 15.98
C SER A 198 2.30 6.68 15.95
N TYR A 199 2.42 6.09 14.77
CA TYR A 199 2.17 4.68 14.50
C TYR A 199 3.35 4.08 13.74
N ILE A 200 3.76 2.88 14.14
CA ILE A 200 4.77 2.09 13.44
C ILE A 200 4.20 0.70 13.25
N THR A 201 4.24 0.22 12.00
CA THR A 201 3.77 -1.12 11.64
C THR A 201 4.64 -1.71 10.54
N ALA A 202 4.44 -2.98 10.22
CA ALA A 202 5.04 -3.64 9.08
C ALA A 202 3.91 -4.30 8.27
N ALA A 203 3.60 -3.72 7.10
CA ALA A 203 2.62 -4.29 6.20
C ALA A 203 3.23 -5.46 5.41
N PHE A 204 2.48 -6.53 5.25
CA PHE A 204 2.82 -7.69 4.43
C PHE A 204 1.86 -7.74 3.25
N SER A 205 2.35 -7.93 2.07
CA SER A 205 1.52 -8.05 0.88
C SER A 205 2.12 -9.02 -0.13
N GLY A 206 1.30 -9.48 -1.04
CA GLY A 206 1.76 -10.39 -2.06
C GLY A 206 0.79 -10.50 -3.22
N ARG A 207 1.30 -11.10 -4.28
CA ARG A 207 0.57 -11.37 -5.50
C ARG A 207 0.90 -12.75 -6.00
N TYR A 208 -0.15 -13.48 -6.45
CA TYR A 208 -0.01 -14.74 -7.16
C TYR A 208 -0.68 -14.66 -8.53
N LYS A 209 0.10 -14.70 -9.59
CA LYS A 209 -0.35 -14.67 -10.97
C LYS A 209 -1.02 -15.99 -11.33
N VAL A 210 -2.29 -15.94 -11.70
CA VAL A 210 -3.10 -17.11 -12.08
C VAL A 210 -3.12 -17.29 -13.59
N THR A 211 -3.24 -16.19 -14.33
CA THR A 211 -3.17 -16.15 -15.80
C THR A 211 -2.25 -15.01 -16.25
N GLN A 212 -2.08 -14.81 -17.55
CA GLN A 212 -1.26 -13.70 -18.06
C GLN A 212 -1.81 -12.32 -17.63
N ILE A 213 -3.12 -12.21 -17.43
CA ILE A 213 -3.82 -10.96 -17.13
C ILE A 213 -4.47 -10.94 -15.74
N THR A 214 -4.45 -12.04 -15.00
CA THR A 214 -5.16 -12.15 -13.71
C THR A 214 -4.23 -12.60 -12.62
N ALA A 215 -4.29 -11.93 -11.46
CA ALA A 215 -3.57 -12.33 -10.27
C ALA A 215 -4.47 -12.28 -9.03
N LEU A 216 -4.18 -13.10 -8.04
CA LEU A 216 -4.69 -12.96 -6.69
C LEU A 216 -3.77 -12.03 -5.93
N SER A 217 -4.32 -11.12 -5.14
CA SER A 217 -3.58 -10.17 -4.31
C SER A 217 -4.05 -10.25 -2.86
N TRP A 218 -3.16 -9.98 -1.93
CA TRP A 218 -3.48 -9.90 -0.50
C TRP A 218 -2.63 -8.86 0.20
N GLN A 219 -3.14 -8.41 1.34
CA GLN A 219 -2.52 -7.44 2.21
C GLN A 219 -2.84 -7.79 3.66
N TYR A 220 -1.85 -7.65 4.55
CA TYR A 220 -2.00 -7.78 5.99
C TYR A 220 -1.17 -6.71 6.68
N ILE A 221 -1.81 -5.89 7.51
CA ILE A 221 -1.14 -4.86 8.32
C ILE A 221 -1.51 -5.15 9.78
N PRO A 222 -0.57 -5.68 10.58
CA PRO A 222 -0.82 -5.95 11.99
C PRO A 222 -1.04 -4.63 12.75
N SER A 223 -2.02 -4.64 13.63
CA SER A 223 -2.18 -3.60 14.64
C SER A 223 -1.29 -3.93 15.84
N PHE A 224 -0.48 -2.99 16.26
CA PHE A 224 0.36 -3.09 17.47
C PHE A 224 -0.14 -2.18 18.58
N ASP A 225 -1.34 -1.61 18.45
CA ASP A 225 -1.94 -0.77 19.46
C ASP A 225 -2.71 -1.63 20.48
N ASN A 226 -2.08 -1.84 21.66
CA ASN A 226 -2.69 -2.61 22.74
C ASN A 226 -3.68 -1.77 23.59
N GLU A 227 -3.68 -0.45 23.44
CA GLU A 227 -4.57 0.45 24.20
C GLU A 227 -5.97 0.47 23.61
N VAL A 228 -6.07 0.30 22.30
CA VAL A 228 -7.31 0.12 21.56
C VAL A 228 -7.33 -1.30 21.01
N ASN A 229 -8.33 -2.09 21.34
CA ASN A 229 -8.50 -3.46 20.82
C ASN A 229 -8.83 -3.40 19.30
N ASN A 230 -7.91 -2.84 18.52
CA ASN A 230 -8.04 -2.64 17.09
C ASN A 230 -7.55 -3.88 16.34
N PRO A 231 -8.39 -4.56 15.57
CA PRO A 231 -8.00 -5.69 14.73
C PRO A 231 -7.00 -5.27 13.65
N SER A 232 -6.20 -6.24 13.20
CA SER A 232 -5.28 -6.03 12.08
C SER A 232 -6.05 -5.81 10.77
N ASN A 233 -5.49 -4.96 9.88
CA ASN A 233 -6.00 -4.83 8.53
C ASN A 233 -5.71 -6.10 7.73
N LEU A 234 -6.74 -6.65 7.10
CA LEU A 234 -6.64 -7.80 6.21
C LEU A 234 -7.40 -7.50 4.92
N ALA A 235 -6.79 -7.78 3.78
CA ALA A 235 -7.46 -7.68 2.49
C ALA A 235 -7.07 -8.80 1.54
N PHE A 236 -8.04 -9.24 0.72
CA PHE A 236 -7.85 -10.20 -0.36
C PHE A 236 -8.55 -9.69 -1.61
N GLY A 237 -7.90 -9.83 -2.75
CA GLY A 237 -8.41 -9.32 -4.02
C GLY A 237 -8.00 -10.12 -5.24
N ILE A 238 -8.55 -9.68 -6.35
CA ILE A 238 -8.23 -10.14 -7.70
C ILE A 238 -7.86 -8.91 -8.52
N ASP A 239 -6.71 -8.99 -9.17
CA ASP A 239 -6.22 -8.00 -10.12
C ASP A 239 -6.44 -8.51 -11.53
N ILE A 240 -7.00 -7.67 -12.41
CA ILE A 240 -7.23 -7.99 -13.82
C ILE A 240 -6.64 -6.87 -14.67
N GLU A 241 -5.69 -7.22 -15.52
CA GLU A 241 -5.07 -6.31 -16.49
C GLU A 241 -5.80 -6.36 -17.82
N THR A 242 -6.18 -5.19 -18.35
CA THR A 242 -6.84 -5.08 -19.65
C THR A 242 -6.36 -3.81 -20.38
N GLY A 243 -5.51 -3.98 -21.39
CA GLY A 243 -5.17 -2.87 -22.30
C GLY A 243 -4.64 -1.60 -21.63
N GLY A 244 -3.74 -1.74 -20.65
CA GLY A 244 -3.14 -0.63 -19.91
C GLY A 244 -3.93 -0.15 -18.69
N HIS A 245 -5.04 -0.82 -18.36
CA HIS A 245 -5.71 -0.68 -17.09
C HIS A 245 -5.46 -1.90 -16.20
N VAL A 246 -5.33 -1.68 -14.89
CA VAL A 246 -5.37 -2.74 -13.88
C VAL A 246 -6.56 -2.47 -12.97
N PHE A 247 -7.54 -3.36 -13.04
CA PHE A 247 -8.70 -3.39 -12.15
C PHE A 247 -8.37 -4.28 -10.98
N GLN A 248 -8.55 -3.77 -9.76
CA GLN A 248 -8.39 -4.54 -8.53
C GLN A 248 -9.73 -4.55 -7.81
N MET A 249 -10.29 -5.73 -7.56
CA MET A 249 -11.49 -5.92 -6.74
C MET A 249 -11.08 -6.67 -5.48
N PHE A 250 -11.48 -6.19 -4.30
CA PHE A 250 -11.02 -6.76 -3.05
C PHE A 250 -12.05 -6.64 -1.92
N PHE A 251 -11.88 -7.49 -0.92
CA PHE A 251 -12.49 -7.33 0.39
C PHE A 251 -11.42 -6.91 1.39
N THR A 252 -11.75 -5.97 2.27
CA THR A 252 -10.82 -5.41 3.25
C THR A 252 -11.53 -5.14 4.57
N THR A 253 -10.82 -5.27 5.68
CA THR A 253 -11.33 -4.89 7.01
C THR A 253 -11.17 -3.39 7.30
N SER A 254 -10.41 -2.64 6.49
CA SER A 254 -10.19 -1.20 6.64
C SER A 254 -10.93 -0.39 5.60
N GLN A 255 -11.43 0.78 5.99
CA GLN A 255 -11.98 1.77 5.05
C GLN A 255 -10.89 2.71 4.50
N ALA A 256 -9.71 2.76 5.12
CA ALA A 256 -8.63 3.64 4.73
C ALA A 256 -8.01 3.24 3.38
N LEU A 257 -7.64 4.26 2.59
CA LEU A 257 -7.01 4.12 1.27
C LEU A 257 -5.65 4.84 1.18
N HIS A 258 -5.28 5.56 2.24
CA HIS A 258 -4.06 6.36 2.33
C HIS A 258 -3.14 5.79 3.41
N GLU A 259 -1.86 5.60 3.12
CA GLU A 259 -0.95 4.82 4.00
C GLU A 259 -0.88 5.29 5.46
N PRO A 260 -0.80 6.60 5.81
CA PRO A 260 -0.85 7.00 7.20
C PRO A 260 -2.07 6.49 7.94
N TYR A 261 -3.24 6.54 7.27
CA TYR A 261 -4.49 6.05 7.83
C TYR A 261 -4.57 4.52 7.84
N LEU A 262 -3.96 3.82 6.88
CA LEU A 262 -3.86 2.35 6.93
C LEU A 262 -3.09 1.87 8.16
N ALA A 263 -2.09 2.63 8.60
CA ALA A 263 -1.31 2.34 9.80
C ALA A 263 -2.06 2.67 11.11
N ALA A 264 -3.03 3.59 11.06
CA ALA A 264 -3.69 4.17 12.23
C ALA A 264 -5.21 3.91 12.29
N SER A 265 -5.85 3.43 11.21
CA SER A 265 -7.31 3.34 11.13
C SER A 265 -7.89 2.27 12.04
N ASP A 266 -9.15 2.48 12.40
CA ASP A 266 -9.99 1.43 12.98
C ASP A 266 -10.32 0.38 11.91
N ASN A 267 -10.12 -0.89 12.26
CA ASN A 267 -10.32 -2.01 11.37
C ASN A 267 -11.42 -2.93 11.91
N GLY A 268 -12.21 -3.47 11.01
CA GLY A 268 -13.19 -4.49 11.34
C GLY A 268 -12.56 -5.87 11.58
N ARG A 269 -13.30 -6.78 12.21
CA ARG A 269 -12.92 -8.18 12.39
C ARG A 269 -13.46 -9.01 11.23
N PHE A 270 -12.55 -9.60 10.46
CA PHE A 270 -12.92 -10.36 9.27
C PHE A 270 -13.87 -11.53 9.58
N LEU A 271 -13.64 -12.25 10.69
CA LEU A 271 -14.47 -13.39 11.10
C LEU A 271 -15.87 -12.98 11.57
N ASP A 272 -16.03 -11.74 12.04
CA ASP A 272 -17.32 -11.17 12.45
C ASP A 272 -18.05 -10.52 11.25
N ARG A 273 -17.52 -10.71 10.04
CA ARG A 273 -18.02 -10.11 8.77
C ARG A 273 -17.93 -8.59 8.71
N GLU A 274 -17.10 -7.99 9.54
CA GLU A 274 -16.82 -6.55 9.55
C GLU A 274 -15.79 -6.23 8.45
N PHE A 275 -16.09 -6.60 7.23
CA PHE A 275 -15.29 -6.29 6.06
C PHE A 275 -16.10 -5.51 5.02
N ARG A 276 -15.40 -4.89 4.09
CA ARG A 276 -15.91 -3.99 3.08
C ARG A 276 -15.49 -4.46 1.70
N PHE A 277 -16.35 -4.27 0.73
CA PHE A 277 -15.95 -4.36 -0.67
C PHE A 277 -15.20 -3.10 -1.07
N GLY A 278 -14.18 -3.25 -1.90
CA GLY A 278 -13.47 -2.16 -2.52
C GLY A 278 -13.03 -2.50 -3.93
N PHE A 279 -12.73 -1.47 -4.70
CA PHE A 279 -12.11 -1.61 -6.01
C PHE A 279 -11.16 -0.46 -6.30
N ASN A 280 -10.13 -0.75 -7.09
CA ASN A 280 -9.23 0.24 -7.64
C ASN A 280 -9.20 0.11 -9.17
N ILE A 281 -9.12 1.25 -9.84
CA ILE A 281 -8.85 1.35 -11.27
C ILE A 281 -7.52 2.08 -11.41
N ASN A 282 -6.54 1.41 -11.95
CA ASN A 282 -5.20 1.94 -12.21
C ASN A 282 -4.99 2.06 -13.71
N ARG A 283 -4.42 3.17 -14.16
CA ARG A 283 -4.07 3.37 -15.56
C ARG A 283 -2.71 4.05 -15.71
N LEU A 284 -1.89 3.50 -16.58
CA LEU A 284 -0.62 4.10 -17.00
C LEU A 284 -0.78 4.81 -18.36
N PHE A 285 -0.13 5.97 -18.47
CA PHE A 285 -0.02 6.74 -19.68
C PHE A 285 1.45 7.08 -19.93
N GLY A 286 1.97 6.84 -21.12
CA GLY A 286 3.22 7.43 -21.57
C GLY A 286 2.96 8.88 -22.00
N ILE A 287 3.53 9.84 -21.30
CA ILE A 287 3.52 11.26 -21.68
C ILE A 287 4.89 11.54 -22.32
N ARG A 288 4.94 11.62 -23.65
CA ARG A 288 6.15 11.98 -24.40
C ARG A 288 6.18 13.46 -24.68
#